data_761064586e2171963397f049348cc97e
#
_entry.id   761064586e2171963397f049348cc97e
#
_cell.length_a   1.000
_cell.length_b   1.000
_cell.length_c   1.000
_cell.angle_alpha   90.00
_cell.angle_beta   90.00
_cell.angle_gamma   90.00
#
_symmetry.space_group_name_H-M   'P 1'
#
loop_
_entity.id
_entity.type
_entity.pdbx_description
1 polymer ?
#
loop_
_entity_poly.entity_id
_entity_poly.type
_entity_poly.pdbx_seq_one_letter_code
_entity_poly.pdbx_strand_id
1 'polypeptide(L)'
;MKVSFTTKEYARLLELAHMGLWMAGARPDDPATMPERYADAAQKVFGLAESQGCADLVEVDVNGQYFPTEKLTTGPVAEKIDRFVEDAFWGELVGRLAERDLRTELGSTKLTEEFTEEEEERLQELEDTYWREFESKGVDHLVVLRGGKG
;
A
#
# COMPACT_ATOMS: atom_id res chain seq x y z
N MET A 1 -3.46 -32.63 2.79
CA MET A 1 -4.44 -31.73 3.44
C MET A 1 -5.39 -31.27 2.33
N LYS A 2 -6.70 -31.30 2.55
CA LYS A 2 -7.70 -30.83 1.60
C LYS A 2 -8.41 -29.64 2.24
N VAL A 3 -8.43 -28.50 1.54
CA VAL A 3 -9.16 -27.29 1.95
C VAL A 3 -10.32 -27.12 0.98
N SER A 4 -11.50 -26.83 1.49
CA SER A 4 -12.69 -26.57 0.67
C SER A 4 -13.15 -25.14 0.90
N PHE A 5 -13.53 -24.47 -0.18
CA PHE A 5 -14.06 -23.12 -0.16
C PHE A 5 -15.48 -23.11 -0.73
N THR A 6 -16.33 -22.30 -0.21
CA THR A 6 -17.55 -21.86 -0.91
C THR A 6 -17.18 -20.86 -2.02
N THR A 7 -18.04 -20.68 -3.01
CA THR A 7 -17.82 -19.70 -4.08
C THR A 7 -17.54 -18.29 -3.53
N LYS A 8 -18.22 -17.89 -2.45
CA LYS A 8 -17.97 -16.58 -1.81
C LYS A 8 -16.60 -16.50 -1.16
N GLU A 9 -16.16 -17.54 -0.48
CA GLU A 9 -14.82 -17.58 0.13
C GLU A 9 -13.74 -17.59 -0.95
N TYR A 10 -13.99 -18.31 -2.05
CA TYR A 10 -13.04 -18.34 -3.16
C TYR A 10 -12.93 -17.00 -3.87
N ALA A 11 -14.04 -16.28 -4.08
CA ALA A 11 -14.01 -14.94 -4.59
C ALA A 11 -13.17 -14.00 -3.70
N ARG A 12 -13.27 -14.13 -2.37
CA ARG A 12 -12.40 -13.38 -1.43
C ARG A 12 -10.92 -13.78 -1.53
N LEU A 13 -10.64 -15.06 -1.78
CA LEU A 13 -9.28 -15.51 -2.01
C LEU A 13 -8.69 -14.90 -3.29
N LEU A 14 -9.48 -14.78 -4.37
CA LEU A 14 -9.08 -14.10 -5.60
C LEU A 14 -8.79 -12.62 -5.35
N GLU A 15 -9.63 -11.93 -4.58
CA GLU A 15 -9.38 -10.53 -4.16
C GLU A 15 -8.06 -10.41 -3.38
N LEU A 16 -7.83 -11.29 -2.42
CA LEU A 16 -6.58 -11.31 -1.63
C LEU A 16 -5.36 -11.59 -2.51
N ALA A 17 -5.45 -12.54 -3.43
CA ALA A 17 -4.37 -12.84 -4.37
C ALA A 17 -4.07 -11.64 -5.27
N HIS A 18 -5.09 -10.94 -5.77
CA HIS A 18 -4.93 -9.73 -6.56
C HIS A 18 -4.27 -8.59 -5.76
N MET A 19 -4.73 -8.32 -4.55
CA MET A 19 -4.11 -7.32 -3.68
C MET A 19 -2.66 -7.67 -3.34
N GLY A 20 -2.37 -8.96 -3.08
CA GLY A 20 -1.02 -9.44 -2.83
C GLY A 20 -0.08 -9.26 -4.03
N LEU A 21 -0.56 -9.55 -5.24
CA LEU A 21 0.19 -9.28 -6.48
C LEU A 21 0.41 -7.79 -6.70
N TRP A 22 -0.62 -6.98 -6.48
CA TRP A 22 -0.50 -5.53 -6.57
C TRP A 22 0.60 -5.02 -5.62
N MET A 23 0.60 -5.46 -4.37
CA MET A 23 1.63 -5.08 -3.39
C MET A 23 3.03 -5.56 -3.81
N ALA A 24 3.15 -6.80 -4.30
CA ALA A 24 4.44 -7.37 -4.72
C ALA A 24 5.00 -6.70 -5.98
N GLY A 25 4.11 -6.21 -6.88
CA GLY A 25 4.48 -5.54 -8.13
C GLY A 25 4.42 -4.01 -8.08
N ALA A 26 4.16 -3.41 -6.92
CA ALA A 26 3.88 -1.98 -6.77
C ALA A 26 5.10 -1.05 -6.92
N ARG A 27 6.17 -1.50 -7.56
CA ARG A 27 7.28 -0.64 -7.94
C ARG A 27 7.18 -0.27 -9.42
N PRO A 28 6.66 0.93 -9.76
CA PRO A 28 6.49 1.34 -11.15
C PRO A 28 7.81 1.50 -11.91
N ASP A 29 8.93 1.63 -11.20
CA ASP A 29 10.25 1.92 -11.76
C ASP A 29 10.94 0.66 -12.31
N ASP A 30 10.44 -0.54 -11.97
CA ASP A 30 11.02 -1.80 -12.42
C ASP A 30 9.94 -2.88 -12.61
N PRO A 31 9.31 -2.95 -13.80
CA PRO A 31 8.31 -3.96 -14.12
C PRO A 31 8.86 -5.41 -14.10
N ALA A 32 10.18 -5.60 -14.00
CA ALA A 32 10.79 -6.92 -13.84
C ALA A 32 10.76 -7.44 -12.38
N THR A 33 10.19 -6.71 -11.44
CA THR A 33 10.30 -7.03 -10.02
C THR A 33 9.17 -7.87 -9.43
N MET A 34 8.17 -8.31 -10.21
CA MET A 34 7.23 -9.31 -9.70
C MET A 34 8.01 -10.62 -9.43
N PRO A 35 8.22 -11.02 -8.16
CA PRO A 35 8.92 -12.26 -7.91
C PRO A 35 8.14 -13.43 -8.52
N GLU A 36 8.80 -14.21 -9.39
CA GLU A 36 8.22 -15.33 -10.13
C GLU A 36 7.42 -16.26 -9.21
N ARG A 37 7.92 -16.52 -8.00
CA ARG A 37 7.25 -17.35 -6.98
C ARG A 37 5.85 -16.85 -6.58
N TYR A 38 5.60 -15.53 -6.60
CA TYR A 38 4.28 -14.96 -6.31
C TYR A 38 3.37 -15.03 -7.53
N ALA A 39 3.91 -14.76 -8.71
CA ALA A 39 3.21 -14.93 -9.97
C ALA A 39 2.74 -16.39 -10.14
N ASP A 40 3.63 -17.37 -9.92
CA ASP A 40 3.30 -18.79 -9.99
C ASP A 40 2.21 -19.21 -9.01
N ALA A 41 2.26 -18.71 -7.78
CA ALA A 41 1.24 -18.98 -6.78
C ALA A 41 -0.12 -18.41 -7.19
N ALA A 42 -0.14 -17.19 -7.71
CA ALA A 42 -1.35 -16.55 -8.20
C ALA A 42 -1.94 -17.26 -9.41
N GLN A 43 -1.10 -17.72 -10.37
CA GLN A 43 -1.55 -18.51 -11.51
C GLN A 43 -2.29 -19.79 -11.07
N LYS A 44 -1.81 -20.46 -10.02
CA LYS A 44 -2.50 -21.63 -9.45
C LYS A 44 -3.84 -21.27 -8.81
N VAL A 45 -3.90 -20.15 -8.10
CA VAL A 45 -5.13 -19.65 -7.49
C VAL A 45 -6.11 -19.20 -8.58
N PHE A 46 -5.69 -18.39 -9.55
CA PHE A 46 -6.57 -17.93 -10.63
C PHE A 46 -7.06 -19.10 -11.52
N GLY A 47 -6.19 -20.08 -11.80
CA GLY A 47 -6.54 -21.25 -12.60
C GLY A 47 -7.63 -22.13 -12.04
N LEU A 48 -7.98 -22.01 -10.77
CA LEU A 48 -9.09 -22.74 -10.14
C LEU A 48 -10.41 -21.96 -10.13
N ALA A 49 -10.44 -20.70 -10.59
CA ALA A 49 -11.60 -19.82 -10.49
C ALA A 49 -12.87 -20.41 -11.12
N GLU A 50 -12.76 -20.99 -12.33
CA GLU A 50 -13.88 -21.62 -13.02
C GLU A 50 -14.46 -22.77 -12.21
N SER A 51 -13.61 -23.68 -11.71
CA SER A 51 -14.05 -24.83 -10.93
C SER A 51 -14.67 -24.47 -9.57
N GLN A 52 -14.42 -23.26 -9.09
CA GLN A 52 -14.95 -22.69 -7.84
C GLN A 52 -16.17 -21.77 -8.08
N GLY A 53 -16.66 -21.70 -9.32
CA GLY A 53 -17.82 -20.86 -9.69
C GLY A 53 -17.53 -19.36 -9.74
N CYS A 54 -16.28 -18.97 -10.00
CA CYS A 54 -15.79 -17.59 -10.09
C CYS A 54 -15.21 -17.28 -11.49
N ALA A 55 -15.69 -17.93 -12.55
CA ALA A 55 -15.19 -17.76 -13.92
C ALA A 55 -15.28 -16.31 -14.43
N ASP A 56 -16.18 -15.52 -13.89
CA ASP A 56 -16.38 -14.11 -14.24
C ASP A 56 -15.36 -13.15 -13.63
N LEU A 57 -14.54 -13.63 -12.72
CA LEU A 57 -13.50 -12.84 -12.03
C LEU A 57 -12.09 -13.03 -12.62
N VAL A 58 -11.92 -14.03 -13.50
CA VAL A 58 -10.61 -14.38 -14.09
C VAL A 58 -10.77 -14.66 -15.57
N GLU A 59 -9.86 -14.14 -16.38
CA GLU A 59 -9.75 -14.41 -17.80
C GLU A 59 -8.44 -15.12 -18.14
N VAL A 60 -8.41 -15.77 -19.31
CA VAL A 60 -7.25 -16.54 -19.79
C VAL A 60 -6.78 -15.92 -21.10
N ASP A 61 -5.49 -15.65 -21.21
CA ASP A 61 -4.89 -15.17 -22.45
C ASP A 61 -4.61 -16.31 -23.46
N VAL A 62 -4.09 -15.93 -24.63
CA VAL A 62 -3.75 -16.86 -25.72
C VAL A 62 -2.63 -17.85 -25.36
N ASN A 63 -1.84 -17.57 -24.31
CA ASN A 63 -0.76 -18.41 -23.81
C ASN A 63 -1.21 -19.30 -22.65
N GLY A 64 -2.49 -19.23 -22.24
CA GLY A 64 -3.02 -19.98 -21.12
C GLY A 64 -2.69 -19.36 -19.74
N GLN A 65 -2.29 -18.09 -19.71
CA GLN A 65 -2.05 -17.36 -18.46
C GLN A 65 -3.35 -16.75 -17.94
N TYR A 66 -3.52 -16.79 -16.63
CA TYR A 66 -4.72 -16.30 -15.94
C TYR A 66 -4.51 -14.88 -15.44
N PHE A 67 -5.49 -14.01 -15.73
CA PHE A 67 -5.49 -12.61 -15.31
C PHE A 67 -6.78 -12.24 -14.62
N PRO A 68 -6.78 -11.32 -13.65
CA PRO A 68 -8.01 -10.80 -13.07
C PRO A 68 -8.79 -9.98 -14.12
N THR A 69 -10.10 -10.20 -14.20
CA THR A 69 -10.97 -9.37 -15.03
C THR A 69 -11.17 -7.97 -14.45
N GLU A 70 -11.69 -7.05 -15.24
CA GLU A 70 -12.09 -5.72 -14.77
C GLU A 70 -13.02 -5.80 -13.56
N LYS A 71 -13.93 -6.78 -13.53
CA LYS A 71 -14.84 -7.02 -12.41
C LYS A 71 -14.10 -7.32 -11.10
N LEU A 72 -12.96 -7.99 -11.15
CA LEU A 72 -12.14 -8.25 -9.97
C LEU A 72 -11.27 -7.04 -9.59
N THR A 73 -10.75 -6.31 -10.58
CA THR A 73 -9.79 -5.23 -10.36
C THR A 73 -10.43 -3.88 -10.01
N THR A 74 -11.74 -3.73 -10.23
CA THR A 74 -12.51 -2.53 -9.92
C THR A 74 -13.40 -2.74 -8.69
N GLY A 75 -14.08 -1.70 -8.25
CA GLY A 75 -15.00 -1.78 -7.11
C GLY A 75 -14.32 -1.97 -5.76
N PRO A 76 -14.81 -2.87 -4.89
CA PRO A 76 -14.35 -2.94 -3.50
C PRO A 76 -12.86 -3.25 -3.31
N VAL A 77 -12.22 -3.92 -4.28
CA VAL A 77 -10.77 -4.19 -4.22
C VAL A 77 -9.97 -2.93 -4.53
N ALA A 78 -10.35 -2.22 -5.60
CA ALA A 78 -9.73 -0.94 -5.95
C ALA A 78 -9.87 0.07 -4.80
N GLU A 79 -11.07 0.21 -4.24
CA GLU A 79 -11.33 1.10 -3.11
C GLU A 79 -10.43 0.79 -1.88
N LYS A 80 -10.14 -0.49 -1.63
CA LYS A 80 -9.22 -0.88 -0.54
C LYS A 80 -7.78 -0.51 -0.85
N ILE A 81 -7.35 -0.74 -2.09
CA ILE A 81 -6.00 -0.38 -2.55
C ILE A 81 -5.82 1.14 -2.49
N ASP A 82 -6.78 1.90 -3.03
CA ASP A 82 -6.73 3.35 -3.05
C ASP A 82 -6.69 3.94 -1.63
N ARG A 83 -7.53 3.41 -0.74
CA ARG A 83 -7.53 3.80 0.68
C ARG A 83 -6.19 3.50 1.36
N PHE A 84 -5.62 2.31 1.11
CA PHE A 84 -4.33 1.95 1.67
C PHE A 84 -3.22 2.90 1.18
N VAL A 85 -3.23 3.25 -0.12
CA VAL A 85 -2.25 4.19 -0.69
C VAL A 85 -2.39 5.57 -0.06
N GLU A 86 -3.63 6.05 0.07
CA GLU A 86 -3.93 7.35 0.70
C GLU A 86 -3.48 7.39 2.15
N ASP A 87 -3.90 6.40 2.95
CA ASP A 87 -3.53 6.30 4.37
C ASP A 87 -2.01 6.19 4.56
N ALA A 88 -1.33 5.39 3.71
CA ALA A 88 0.12 5.23 3.76
C ALA A 88 0.86 6.53 3.37
N PHE A 89 0.37 7.24 2.34
CA PHE A 89 0.95 8.51 1.93
C PHE A 89 0.88 9.56 3.04
N TRP A 90 -0.30 9.78 3.60
CA TRP A 90 -0.48 10.77 4.64
C TRP A 90 0.25 10.41 5.93
N GLY A 91 0.17 9.15 6.36
CA GLY A 91 0.88 8.67 7.55
C GLY A 91 2.39 8.85 7.44
N GLU A 92 2.97 8.48 6.30
CA GLU A 92 4.42 8.63 6.06
C GLU A 92 4.83 10.11 5.98
N LEU A 93 4.03 10.96 5.32
CA LEU A 93 4.30 12.39 5.23
C LEU A 93 4.28 13.05 6.60
N VAL A 94 3.22 12.81 7.38
CA VAL A 94 3.06 13.34 8.74
C VAL A 94 4.23 12.91 9.61
N GLY A 95 4.53 11.61 9.67
CA GLY A 95 5.61 11.08 10.50
C GLY A 95 6.95 11.71 10.15
N ARG A 96 7.30 11.79 8.86
CA ARG A 96 8.58 12.39 8.42
C ARG A 96 8.67 13.87 8.73
N LEU A 97 7.59 14.63 8.60
CA LEU A 97 7.58 16.06 8.91
C LEU A 97 7.70 16.28 10.42
N ALA A 98 6.96 15.52 11.23
CA ALA A 98 7.02 15.58 12.68
C ALA A 98 8.42 15.20 13.22
N GLU A 99 9.01 14.11 12.71
CA GLU A 99 10.39 13.74 13.05
C GLU A 99 11.41 14.83 12.68
N ARG A 100 11.27 15.42 11.49
CA ARG A 100 12.15 16.51 11.06
C ARG A 100 12.11 17.67 12.05
N ASP A 101 10.90 18.08 12.44
CA ASP A 101 10.70 19.23 13.31
C ASP A 101 11.18 18.93 14.74
N LEU A 102 10.88 17.73 15.25
CA LEU A 102 11.41 17.28 16.54
C LEU A 102 12.94 17.27 16.55
N ARG A 103 13.58 16.71 15.52
CA ARG A 103 15.05 16.72 15.40
C ARG A 103 15.61 18.13 15.31
N THR A 104 14.88 19.06 14.73
CA THR A 104 15.25 20.48 14.67
C THR A 104 15.18 21.13 16.06
N GLU A 105 14.13 20.83 16.85
CA GLU A 105 13.97 21.29 18.23
C GLU A 105 15.09 20.73 19.14
N LEU A 106 15.45 19.45 18.98
CA LEU A 106 16.47 18.78 19.79
C LEU A 106 17.93 19.14 19.40
N GLY A 107 18.12 19.72 18.22
CA GLY A 107 19.45 19.98 17.66
C GLY A 107 20.10 18.76 17.02
N SER A 108 21.13 19.00 16.18
CA SER A 108 21.71 17.97 15.29
C SER A 108 22.44 16.81 15.97
N THR A 109 22.57 16.79 17.28
CA THR A 109 23.30 15.77 18.04
C THR A 109 22.56 14.43 18.21
N LYS A 110 21.25 14.38 17.96
CA LYS A 110 20.41 13.18 18.20
C LYS A 110 19.90 12.47 16.92
N LEU A 111 20.63 12.58 15.83
CA LEU A 111 20.18 12.00 14.55
C LEU A 111 20.09 10.45 14.50
N THR A 112 20.67 9.75 15.48
CA THR A 112 20.81 8.28 15.47
C THR A 112 20.35 7.59 16.76
N GLU A 113 19.90 8.33 17.77
CA GLU A 113 19.42 7.77 19.04
C GLU A 113 17.91 7.54 19.01
N GLU A 114 17.44 6.53 19.74
CA GLU A 114 16.02 6.32 20.00
C GLU A 114 15.46 7.48 20.82
N PHE A 115 14.22 7.86 20.58
CA PHE A 115 13.56 8.92 21.33
C PHE A 115 13.26 8.46 22.76
N THR A 116 13.34 9.38 23.69
CA THR A 116 12.87 9.19 25.07
C THR A 116 11.33 9.28 25.11
N GLU A 117 10.72 8.84 26.22
CA GLU A 117 9.26 8.91 26.41
C GLU A 117 8.72 10.35 26.23
N GLU A 118 9.42 11.35 26.78
CA GLU A 118 9.05 12.77 26.61
C GLU A 118 9.18 13.24 25.15
N GLU A 119 10.18 12.74 24.41
CA GLU A 119 10.38 13.04 23.01
C GLU A 119 9.33 12.35 22.12
N GLU A 120 8.89 11.15 22.49
CA GLU A 120 7.79 10.44 21.82
C GLU A 120 6.45 11.17 22.02
N GLU A 121 6.17 11.65 23.25
CA GLU A 121 5.00 12.50 23.49
C GLU A 121 5.05 13.77 22.65
N ARG A 122 6.20 14.42 22.55
CA ARG A 122 6.37 15.61 21.71
C ARG A 122 6.21 15.30 20.23
N LEU A 123 6.71 14.15 19.77
CA LEU A 123 6.52 13.68 18.38
C LEU A 123 5.03 13.53 18.07
N GLN A 124 4.26 12.91 18.95
CA GLN A 124 2.82 12.75 18.79
C GLN A 124 2.08 14.10 18.69
N GLU A 125 2.45 15.10 19.48
CA GLU A 125 1.86 16.46 19.38
C GLU A 125 2.14 17.10 18.01
N LEU A 126 3.33 16.90 17.46
CA LEU A 126 3.71 17.38 16.13
C LEU A 126 2.92 16.65 15.04
N GLU A 127 2.79 15.32 15.15
CA GLU A 127 1.96 14.52 14.23
C GLU A 127 0.51 14.98 14.25
N ASP A 128 -0.09 15.18 15.41
CA ASP A 128 -1.47 15.68 15.56
C ASP A 128 -1.65 17.07 14.94
N THR A 129 -0.60 17.88 14.95
CA THR A 129 -0.61 19.20 14.31
C THR A 129 -0.62 19.10 12.80
N TYR A 130 0.22 18.22 12.23
CA TYR A 130 0.27 17.94 10.79
C TYR A 130 -1.01 17.26 10.32
N TRP A 131 -1.56 16.30 11.05
CA TRP A 131 -2.83 15.67 10.72
C TRP A 131 -3.95 16.70 10.59
N ARG A 132 -4.12 17.60 11.56
CA ARG A 132 -5.12 18.69 11.50
C ARG A 132 -4.93 19.62 10.32
N GLU A 133 -3.69 19.93 9.98
CA GLU A 133 -3.37 20.78 8.83
C GLU A 133 -3.75 20.08 7.52
N PHE A 134 -3.31 18.82 7.33
CA PHE A 134 -3.55 18.09 6.10
C PHE A 134 -4.99 17.65 5.92
N GLU A 135 -5.72 17.33 6.97
CA GLU A 135 -7.16 17.08 6.91
C GLU A 135 -7.95 18.30 6.42
N SER A 136 -7.51 19.49 6.78
CA SER A 136 -8.22 20.73 6.45
C SER A 136 -7.78 21.36 5.14
N LYS A 137 -6.53 21.22 4.72
CA LYS A 137 -5.88 21.94 3.63
C LYS A 137 -5.19 21.03 2.59
N GLY A 138 -5.11 19.74 2.85
CA GLY A 138 -4.29 18.87 2.00
C GLY A 138 -2.86 19.37 1.92
N VAL A 139 -2.31 19.42 0.72
CA VAL A 139 -0.94 19.91 0.46
C VAL A 139 -0.86 21.41 0.12
N ASP A 140 -1.95 22.17 0.20
CA ASP A 140 -2.01 23.55 -0.28
C ASP A 140 -1.01 24.47 0.42
N HIS A 141 -0.68 24.19 1.68
CA HIS A 141 0.28 24.95 2.46
C HIS A 141 1.68 24.31 2.48
N LEU A 142 1.87 23.19 1.79
CA LEU A 142 3.18 22.54 1.69
C LEU A 142 4.02 23.26 0.62
N VAL A 143 5.15 23.82 1.02
CA VAL A 143 6.07 24.52 0.12
C VAL A 143 7.36 23.71 -0.03
N VAL A 144 7.72 23.39 -1.27
CA VAL A 144 9.01 22.79 -1.59
C VAL A 144 10.01 23.93 -1.84
N LEU A 145 10.87 24.16 -0.86
CA LEU A 145 12.01 25.07 -1.04
C LEU A 145 13.02 24.41 -1.96
N ARG A 146 13.16 24.90 -3.19
CA ARG A 146 14.26 24.48 -4.05
C ARG A 146 15.55 24.95 -3.40
N GLY A 147 16.37 23.99 -2.94
CA GLY A 147 17.61 24.27 -2.24
C GLY A 147 18.46 25.26 -3.03
N GLY A 148 18.76 26.37 -2.41
CA GLY A 148 19.81 27.25 -2.89
C GLY A 148 21.11 26.46 -2.88
N LYS A 149 21.92 26.59 -3.93
CA LYS A 149 23.30 26.12 -3.91
C LYS A 149 23.99 26.88 -2.77
N GLY A 150 24.23 26.19 -1.64
CA GLY A 150 25.24 26.64 -0.68
C GLY A 150 26.62 26.44 -1.27
#